data_40f1974a2f5525dee73ed4b4e40c81f4
#
_entry.id   40f1974a2f5525dee73ed4b4e40c81f4
#
_cell.length_a   1.000
_cell.length_b   1.000
_cell.length_c   1.000
_cell.angle_alpha   90.00
_cell.angle_beta   90.00
_cell.angle_gamma   90.00
#
_symmetry.space_group_name_H-M   'P 1'
#
loop_
_entity.id
_entity.type
_entity.pdbx_description
1 polymer ?
#
loop_
_entity_poly.entity_id
_entity_poly.type
_entity_poly.pdbx_seq_one_letter_code
_entity_poly.pdbx_strand_id
1 'polypeptide(L)' 'MKIAVAGTGYVGLSIATLLSQHNEVMAVDIIPEKVNLINQKKSPIQDEYIEKYLAEKNLNLVATLDAEAAYKDADFV' A
#
# COMPACT_ATOMS: atom_id res chain seq x y z
N MET A 1 6.50 13.31 1.27
CA MET A 1 5.34 13.24 2.17
C MET A 1 5.10 11.80 2.56
N LYS A 2 4.78 11.57 3.81
CA LYS A 2 4.45 10.24 4.31
C LYS A 2 2.95 10.10 4.43
N ILE A 3 2.40 9.09 3.77
CA ILE A 3 0.95 8.88 3.71
C ILE A 3 0.64 7.47 4.20
N ALA A 4 -0.34 7.36 5.09
CA ALA A 4 -0.86 6.07 5.52
C ALA A 4 -2.23 5.85 4.90
N VAL A 5 -2.43 4.68 4.32
CA VAL A 5 -3.71 4.30 3.72
C VAL A 5 -4.28 3.13 4.50
N ALA A 6 -5.46 3.31 5.08
CA ALA A 6 -6.13 2.29 5.86
C ALA A 6 -6.93 1.37 4.96
N GLY A 7 -6.62 0.07 5.00
CA GLY A 7 -7.27 -0.93 4.19
C GLY A 7 -6.63 -1.11 2.83
N THR A 8 -6.53 -2.36 2.39
CA THR A 8 -5.95 -2.72 1.10
C THR A 8 -6.96 -3.37 0.17
N GLY A 9 -8.23 -2.97 0.30
CA GLY A 9 -9.24 -3.31 -0.68
C GLY A 9 -9.00 -2.55 -1.98
N TYR A 10 -9.90 -2.70 -2.94
CA TYR A 10 -9.71 -2.12 -4.26
C TYR A 10 -9.41 -0.62 -4.21
N VAL A 11 -10.24 0.14 -3.51
CA VAL A 11 -10.11 1.60 -3.46
C VAL A 11 -8.83 2.00 -2.74
N GLY A 12 -8.59 1.44 -1.56
CA GLY A 12 -7.41 1.79 -0.76
C GLY A 12 -6.11 1.44 -1.47
N LEU A 13 -6.05 0.26 -2.08
CA LEU A 13 -4.84 -0.17 -2.77
C LEU A 13 -4.61 0.63 -4.06
N SER A 14 -5.68 0.99 -4.77
CA SER A 14 -5.56 1.84 -5.96
C SER A 14 -4.98 3.21 -5.60
N ILE A 15 -5.48 3.82 -4.53
CA ILE A 15 -4.97 5.09 -4.04
C ILE A 15 -3.51 4.96 -3.58
N ALA A 16 -3.21 3.89 -2.86
CA ALA A 16 -1.85 3.66 -2.37
C ALA A 16 -0.85 3.50 -3.52
N THR A 17 -1.19 2.75 -4.55
CA THR A 17 -0.30 2.60 -5.71
C THR A 17 -0.09 3.91 -6.45
N LEU A 18 -1.15 4.69 -6.60
CA LEU A 18 -1.06 5.98 -7.28
C LEU A 18 -0.17 6.95 -6.51
N LEU A 19 -0.40 7.09 -5.21
CA LEU A 19 0.33 8.04 -4.39
C LEU A 19 1.79 7.63 -4.16
N SER A 20 2.08 6.35 -4.15
CA SER A 20 3.43 5.85 -3.88
C SER A 20 4.40 6.08 -5.03
N GLN A 21 3.93 6.54 -6.17
CA GLN A 21 4.82 6.95 -7.26
C GLN A 21 5.62 8.20 -6.93
N HIS A 22 5.10 9.05 -6.05
CA HIS A 22 5.73 10.32 -5.70
C HIS A 22 5.83 10.56 -4.20
N ASN A 23 5.29 9.68 -3.38
CA ASN A 23 5.28 9.84 -1.92
C ASN A 23 5.64 8.52 -1.26
N GLU A 24 6.06 8.60 0.00
CA GLU A 24 6.26 7.41 0.82
C GLU A 24 4.90 6.99 1.38
N VAL A 25 4.42 5.81 1.00
CA VAL A 25 3.09 5.34 1.39
C VAL A 25 3.20 4.06 2.21
N MET A 26 2.48 4.03 3.32
CA MET A 26 2.36 2.85 4.16
C MET A 26 0.91 2.39 4.12
N ALA A 27 0.68 1.21 3.57
CA ALA A 27 -0.65 0.61 3.49
C ALA A 27 -0.87 -0.26 4.72
N VAL A 28 -1.99 -0.05 5.40
CA VAL A 28 -2.30 -0.75 6.65
C VAL A 28 -3.45 -1.72 6.41
N ASP A 29 -3.28 -2.96 6.82
CA ASP A 29 -4.35 -3.94 6.79
C ASP A 29 -4.24 -4.87 7.99
N ILE A 30 -5.34 -5.53 8.33
CA ILE A 30 -5.39 -6.49 9.44
C ILE A 30 -5.15 -7.92 8.98
N ILE A 31 -5.05 -8.15 7.68
CA ILE A 31 -4.89 -9.48 7.10
C ILE A 31 -3.42 -9.69 6.71
N PRO A 32 -2.68 -10.56 7.42
CA PRO A 32 -1.25 -10.76 7.16
C PRO A 32 -0.93 -11.18 5.72
N GLU A 33 -1.78 -11.99 5.11
CA GLU A 33 -1.57 -12.46 3.74
C GLU A 33 -1.54 -11.30 2.74
N LYS A 34 -2.42 -10.31 2.92
CA LYS A 34 -2.44 -9.13 2.05
C LYS A 34 -1.18 -8.29 2.23
N VAL A 35 -0.76 -8.10 3.47
CA VAL A 35 0.46 -7.37 3.77
C VAL A 35 1.67 -8.04 3.12
N ASN A 36 1.77 -9.35 3.23
CA ASN A 36 2.88 -10.10 2.63
C ASN A 36 2.89 -9.98 1.11
N LEU A 37 1.73 -10.08 0.47
CA LEU A 37 1.64 -9.97 -0.97
C LEU A 37 2.09 -8.60 -1.48
N ILE A 38 1.64 -7.55 -0.84
CA ILE A 38 2.00 -6.19 -1.23
C ILE A 38 3.51 -5.96 -1.08
N ASN A 39 4.10 -6.44 0.01
CA ASN A 39 5.53 -6.30 0.24
C ASN A 39 6.36 -7.13 -0.74
N GLN A 40 5.78 -8.15 -1.34
CA GLN A 40 6.41 -8.94 -2.41
C GLN A 40 6.10 -8.38 -3.80
N LYS A 41 5.48 -7.20 -3.87
CA LYS A 41 5.05 -6.55 -5.11
C LYS A 41 4.03 -7.37 -5.89
N LYS A 42 3.15 -8.03 -5.15
CA LYS A 42 2.04 -8.80 -5.70
C LYS A 42 0.73 -8.22 -5.22
N SER A 43 -0.27 -8.18 -6.09
CA SER A 43 -1.57 -7.65 -5.73
C SER A 43 -2.41 -8.70 -4.99
N PRO A 44 -3.02 -8.33 -3.86
CA PRO A 44 -3.96 -9.23 -3.16
C PRO A 44 -5.33 -9.28 -3.84
N ILE A 45 -5.56 -8.48 -4.86
CA ILE A 45 -6.82 -8.46 -5.61
C ILE A 45 -6.51 -8.61 -7.09
N GLN A 46 -7.48 -9.14 -7.86
CA GLN A 46 -7.33 -9.30 -9.29
C GLN A 46 -7.67 -7.99 -10.00
N ASP A 47 -6.66 -7.17 -10.23
CA ASP A 47 -6.79 -5.92 -10.95
C ASP A 47 -5.52 -5.71 -11.78
N GLU A 48 -5.68 -5.62 -13.08
CA GLU A 48 -4.54 -5.54 -14.01
C GLU A 48 -3.69 -4.30 -13.78
N TYR A 49 -4.28 -3.17 -13.47
CA TYR A 49 -3.54 -1.94 -13.22
C TYR A 49 -2.71 -2.05 -11.95
N ILE A 50 -3.31 -2.54 -10.87
CA ILE A 50 -2.61 -2.68 -9.60
C ILE A 50 -1.48 -3.70 -9.74
N GLU A 51 -1.74 -4.83 -10.34
CA GLU A 51 -0.72 -5.86 -10.58
C GLU A 51 0.43 -5.32 -11.40
N LYS A 52 0.12 -4.58 -12.45
CA LYS A 52 1.13 -4.00 -13.34
C LYS A 52 1.98 -2.96 -12.60
N TYR A 53 1.35 -2.06 -11.86
CA TYR A 53 2.06 -1.03 -11.14
C TYR A 53 2.96 -1.61 -10.06
N LEU A 54 2.47 -2.60 -9.31
CA LEU A 54 3.28 -3.24 -8.26
C LEU A 54 4.49 -3.97 -8.85
N ALA A 55 4.32 -4.58 -10.02
CA ALA A 55 5.39 -5.37 -10.65
C ALA A 55 6.37 -4.50 -11.42
N GLU A 56 5.91 -3.48 -12.12
CA GLU A 56 6.73 -2.72 -13.08
C GLU A 56 7.20 -1.36 -12.57
N LYS A 57 6.43 -0.71 -11.69
CA LYS A 57 6.78 0.61 -11.19
C LYS A 57 7.63 0.52 -9.93
N ASN A 58 8.55 1.45 -9.79
CA ASN A 58 9.34 1.58 -8.57
C ASN A 58 8.56 2.40 -7.55
N LEU A 59 7.69 1.73 -6.81
CA LEU A 59 6.80 2.36 -5.85
C LEU A 59 7.42 2.39 -4.46
N ASN A 60 7.29 3.52 -3.79
CA ASN A 60 7.70 3.63 -2.39
C ASN A 60 6.52 3.24 -1.49
N LEU A 61 6.14 1.97 -1.58
CA LEU A 61 4.98 1.40 -0.92
C LEU A 61 5.39 0.24 -0.03
N VAL A 62 5.01 0.34 1.23
CA VAL A 62 5.23 -0.72 2.23
C VAL A 62 3.90 -1.02 2.89
N ALA A 63 3.59 -2.29 3.06
CA ALA A 63 2.39 -2.71 3.80
C ALA A 63 2.76 -3.16 5.20
N THR A 64 1.86 -2.92 6.14
CA THR A 64 2.09 -3.27 7.55
C THR A 64 0.80 -3.66 8.25
N LEU A 65 0.93 -4.48 9.29
CA LEU A 65 -0.15 -4.77 10.22
C LEU A 65 -0.21 -3.75 11.37
N ASP A 66 0.82 -2.93 11.52
CA ASP A 66 0.95 -2.01 12.65
C ASP A 66 0.38 -0.64 12.28
N ALA A 67 -0.93 -0.49 12.50
CA ALA A 67 -1.63 0.74 12.20
C ALA A 67 -1.12 1.92 13.04
N GLU A 68 -0.82 1.67 14.30
CA GLU A 68 -0.38 2.72 15.21
C GLU A 68 0.93 3.35 14.75
N ALA A 69 1.91 2.54 14.39
CA ALA A 69 3.19 3.03 13.90
C ALA A 69 3.02 3.76 12.57
N ALA A 70 2.18 3.23 11.67
CA ALA A 70 1.95 3.84 10.37
C ALA A 70 1.32 5.23 10.50
N TYR A 71 0.30 5.35 11.35
CA TYR A 71 -0.41 6.61 11.51
C TYR A 71 0.40 7.65 12.24
N LYS A 72 1.21 7.22 13.20
CA LYS A 72 2.04 8.13 14.00
C LYS A 72 3.01 8.94 13.15
N ASP A 73 3.60 8.30 12.15
CA ASP A 73 4.60 8.94 11.29
C ASP A 73 4.01 9.58 10.04
N ALA A 74 2.71 9.39 9.79
CA ALA A 74 2.09 9.86 8.57
C ALA A 74 1.74 11.35 8.63
N ASP A 75 1.96 12.03 7.51
CA ASP A 75 1.48 13.40 7.32
C ASP A 75 0.00 13.39 6.97
N PHE A 76 -0.45 12.33 6.28
CA PHE A 76 -1.87 12.10 5.94
C PHE A 76 -2.25 10.66 6.17
N VAL A 77 -3.50 10.44 6.47
CA VAL A 77 -4.09 9.12 6.66
C VAL A 77 -5.23 8.89 5.65
#